data_e5f096b42d62c7e0c4deb64b962f6dff
#
_entry.id   e5f096b42d62c7e0c4deb64b962f6dff
#
_cell.length_a   1.000
_cell.length_b   1.000
_cell.length_c   1.000
_cell.angle_alpha   90.00
_cell.angle_beta   90.00
_cell.angle_gamma   90.00
#
_symmetry.space_group_name_H-M   'P 1'
#
loop_
_entity.id
_entity.type
_entity.pdbx_description
1 polymer ?
#
loop_
_entity_poly.entity_id
_entity_poly.type
_entity_poly.pdbx_seq_one_letter_code
_entity_poly.pdbx_strand_id
1 'polypeptide(L)'
;MVGRPVLLFLDEPTTGFDPEARRQFWELIRSLKREGTTILLTTHYLDEAAQLSDRAAVIVGGVLVDIGQVDRIGGAAARVPIVRWTDASGVQREQRTDHPGALVARLTQESGGEPQDLEVIRPSLEDIYLGLVREAEGAA
;
A
#
# COMPACT_ATOMS: atom_id res chain seq x y z
N MET A 1 -16.02 -18.01 -18.56
CA MET A 1 -15.16 -17.36 -19.59
C MET A 1 -15.15 -18.23 -20.84
N VAL A 2 -15.40 -17.66 -21.98
CA VAL A 2 -15.36 -18.40 -23.25
C VAL A 2 -13.96 -18.19 -23.87
N GLY A 3 -13.21 -19.29 -24.04
CA GLY A 3 -11.86 -19.27 -24.56
C GLY A 3 -10.77 -19.01 -23.50
N ARG A 4 -9.53 -18.86 -23.97
CA ARG A 4 -8.36 -18.51 -23.15
C ARG A 4 -7.84 -17.13 -23.59
N PRO A 5 -8.33 -16.05 -22.99
CA PRO A 5 -7.89 -14.71 -23.40
C PRO A 5 -6.41 -14.51 -23.08
N VAL A 6 -5.68 -13.88 -24.01
CA VAL A 6 -4.29 -13.43 -23.79
C VAL A 6 -4.29 -12.16 -22.93
N LEU A 7 -5.31 -11.34 -23.07
CA LEU A 7 -5.49 -10.07 -22.39
C LEU A 7 -6.91 -9.97 -21.85
N LEU A 8 -7.03 -9.68 -20.57
CA LEU A 8 -8.31 -9.52 -19.88
C LEU A 8 -8.38 -8.12 -19.27
N PHE A 9 -9.46 -7.40 -19.57
CA PHE A 9 -9.75 -6.09 -18.97
C PHE A 9 -10.83 -6.24 -17.91
N LEU A 10 -10.58 -5.74 -16.70
CA LEU A 10 -11.52 -5.77 -15.59
C LEU A 10 -11.64 -4.38 -14.98
N ASP A 11 -12.86 -3.84 -14.96
CA ASP A 11 -13.15 -2.52 -14.39
C ASP A 11 -13.86 -2.70 -13.06
N GLU A 12 -13.18 -2.37 -11.96
CA GLU A 12 -13.68 -2.46 -10.59
C GLU A 12 -14.44 -3.77 -10.29
N PRO A 13 -13.80 -4.94 -10.54
CA PRO A 13 -14.51 -6.22 -10.60
C PRO A 13 -15.06 -6.70 -9.28
N THR A 14 -14.55 -6.22 -8.14
CA THR A 14 -14.97 -6.68 -6.80
C THR A 14 -15.88 -5.70 -6.07
N THR A 15 -16.37 -4.67 -6.76
CA THR A 15 -17.32 -3.71 -6.18
C THR A 15 -18.58 -4.45 -5.71
N GLY A 16 -18.93 -4.25 -4.43
CA GLY A 16 -20.08 -4.90 -3.82
C GLY A 16 -19.85 -6.31 -3.31
N PHE A 17 -18.67 -6.87 -3.49
CA PHE A 17 -18.34 -8.21 -2.98
C PHE A 17 -18.10 -8.17 -1.47
N ASP A 18 -18.56 -9.20 -0.75
CA ASP A 18 -18.15 -9.42 0.62
C ASP A 18 -16.67 -9.89 0.68
N PRO A 19 -16.02 -9.91 1.86
CA PRO A 19 -14.62 -10.27 1.97
C PRO A 19 -14.28 -11.66 1.46
N GLU A 20 -15.16 -12.62 1.62
CA GLU A 20 -14.93 -13.98 1.14
C GLU A 20 -15.03 -14.10 -0.37
N ALA A 21 -16.06 -13.50 -0.96
CA ALA A 21 -16.24 -13.45 -2.41
C ALA A 21 -15.06 -12.75 -3.08
N ARG A 22 -14.57 -11.66 -2.47
CA ARG A 22 -13.38 -10.95 -2.93
C ARG A 22 -12.15 -11.85 -2.92
N ARG A 23 -11.94 -12.59 -1.85
CA ARG A 23 -10.80 -13.51 -1.71
C ARG A 23 -10.82 -14.62 -2.76
N GLN A 24 -12.00 -15.19 -3.01
CA GLN A 24 -12.20 -16.20 -4.06
C GLN A 24 -11.89 -15.62 -5.45
N PHE A 25 -12.34 -14.41 -5.72
CA PHE A 25 -12.05 -13.72 -6.96
C PHE A 25 -10.54 -13.46 -7.13
N TRP A 26 -9.85 -13.05 -6.07
CA TRP A 26 -8.39 -12.86 -6.09
C TRP A 26 -7.65 -14.16 -6.42
N GLU A 27 -8.11 -15.29 -5.89
CA GLU A 27 -7.53 -16.60 -6.22
C GLU A 27 -7.72 -16.94 -7.69
N LEU A 28 -8.88 -16.63 -8.26
CA LEU A 28 -9.13 -16.81 -9.68
C LEU A 28 -8.16 -15.95 -10.52
N ILE A 29 -7.97 -14.70 -10.16
CA ILE A 29 -7.05 -13.80 -10.86
C ILE A 29 -5.61 -14.33 -10.79
N ARG A 30 -5.17 -14.77 -9.63
CA ARG A 30 -3.83 -15.35 -9.46
C ARG A 30 -3.65 -16.60 -10.33
N SER A 31 -4.69 -17.43 -10.42
CA SER A 31 -4.70 -18.61 -11.28
C SER A 31 -4.54 -18.26 -12.76
N LEU A 32 -5.29 -17.27 -13.23
CA LEU A 32 -5.18 -16.77 -14.60
C LEU A 32 -3.79 -16.20 -14.91
N LYS A 33 -3.19 -15.49 -13.98
CA LYS A 33 -1.82 -14.99 -14.13
C LYS A 33 -0.82 -16.13 -14.29
N ARG A 34 -0.95 -17.19 -13.48
CA ARG A 34 -0.09 -18.36 -13.57
C ARG A 34 -0.22 -19.06 -14.93
N GLU A 35 -1.38 -18.97 -15.55
CA GLU A 35 -1.64 -19.53 -16.90
C GLU A 35 -1.13 -18.63 -18.03
N GLY A 36 -0.55 -17.47 -17.71
CA GLY A 36 0.04 -16.55 -18.68
C GLY A 36 -0.92 -15.47 -19.19
N THR A 37 -2.09 -15.31 -18.60
CA THR A 37 -3.02 -14.23 -18.97
C THR A 37 -2.49 -12.90 -18.46
N THR A 38 -2.44 -11.90 -19.34
CA THR A 38 -2.18 -10.50 -18.96
C THR A 38 -3.48 -9.85 -18.56
N ILE A 39 -3.52 -9.21 -17.40
CA ILE A 39 -4.73 -8.62 -16.83
C ILE A 39 -4.50 -7.14 -16.60
N LEU A 40 -5.38 -6.31 -17.14
CA LEU A 40 -5.48 -4.90 -16.81
C LEU A 40 -6.71 -4.71 -15.92
N LEU A 41 -6.45 -4.29 -14.68
CA LEU A 41 -7.46 -4.14 -13.64
C LEU A 41 -7.56 -2.68 -13.22
N THR A 42 -8.76 -2.13 -13.17
CA THR A 42 -8.99 -0.85 -12.50
C THR A 42 -9.66 -1.12 -11.15
N THR A 43 -9.23 -0.41 -10.12
CA THR A 43 -9.80 -0.54 -8.79
C THR A 43 -9.52 0.70 -7.95
N HIS A 44 -10.42 1.02 -7.04
CA HIS A 44 -10.16 2.00 -5.97
C HIS A 44 -9.88 1.31 -4.63
N TYR A 45 -9.89 -0.02 -4.61
CA TYR A 45 -9.46 -0.80 -3.44
C TYR A 45 -7.95 -1.03 -3.51
N LEU A 46 -7.19 -0.25 -2.75
CA LEU A 46 -5.74 -0.23 -2.85
C LEU A 46 -5.09 -1.52 -2.33
N ASP A 47 -5.71 -2.19 -1.39
CA ASP A 47 -5.29 -3.52 -0.94
C ASP A 47 -5.40 -4.56 -2.07
N GLU A 48 -6.43 -4.48 -2.90
CA GLU A 48 -6.59 -5.33 -4.09
C GLU A 48 -5.45 -5.08 -5.08
N ALA A 49 -5.16 -3.82 -5.39
CA ALA A 49 -4.05 -3.47 -6.25
C ALA A 49 -2.71 -3.97 -5.69
N ALA A 50 -2.48 -3.81 -4.39
CA ALA A 50 -1.26 -4.27 -3.73
C ALA A 50 -1.09 -5.79 -3.76
N GLN A 51 -2.19 -6.53 -3.63
CA GLN A 51 -2.17 -7.99 -3.57
C GLN A 51 -2.07 -8.66 -4.94
N LEU A 52 -2.68 -8.06 -5.96
CA LEU A 52 -2.83 -8.71 -7.27
C LEU A 52 -1.88 -8.20 -8.34
N SER A 53 -1.45 -6.93 -8.25
CA SER A 53 -0.74 -6.28 -9.34
C SER A 53 0.77 -6.47 -9.24
N ASP A 54 1.41 -6.61 -10.38
CA ASP A 54 2.87 -6.53 -10.51
C ASP A 54 3.28 -5.08 -10.73
N ARG A 55 2.50 -4.36 -11.55
CA ARG A 55 2.70 -2.94 -11.84
C ARG A 55 1.40 -2.18 -11.61
N ALA A 56 1.53 -0.93 -11.24
CA ALA A 56 0.39 -0.06 -11.03
C ALA A 56 0.62 1.31 -11.69
N ALA A 57 -0.48 1.92 -12.10
CA ALA A 57 -0.52 3.32 -12.53
C ALA A 57 -1.49 4.05 -11.62
N VAL A 58 -1.08 5.20 -11.10
CA VAL A 58 -1.92 6.03 -10.22
C VAL A 58 -2.40 7.23 -10.99
N ILE A 59 -3.72 7.41 -11.02
CA ILE A 59 -4.38 8.51 -11.73
C ILE A 59 -5.11 9.37 -10.70
N VAL A 60 -4.83 10.67 -10.72
CA VAL A 60 -5.48 11.65 -9.84
C VAL A 60 -6.02 12.77 -10.74
N GLY A 61 -7.32 13.04 -10.64
CA GLY A 61 -7.95 14.08 -11.44
C GLY A 61 -7.77 13.92 -12.95
N GLY A 62 -7.75 12.68 -13.45
CA GLY A 62 -7.56 12.38 -14.86
C GLY A 62 -6.11 12.44 -15.35
N VAL A 63 -5.16 12.68 -14.45
CA VAL A 63 -3.73 12.78 -14.76
C VAL A 63 -2.95 11.61 -14.19
N LEU A 64 -2.08 11.02 -15.00
CA LEU A 64 -1.15 9.98 -14.52
C LEU A 64 -0.09 10.63 -13.64
N VAL A 65 -0.05 10.27 -12.36
CA VAL A 65 0.90 10.85 -11.39
C VAL A 65 2.06 9.92 -11.05
N ASP A 66 1.88 8.61 -11.20
CA ASP A 66 2.96 7.65 -11.04
C ASP A 66 2.65 6.35 -11.77
N ILE A 67 3.67 5.64 -12.21
CA ILE A 67 3.56 4.33 -12.83
C ILE A 67 4.83 3.52 -12.59
N GLY A 68 4.69 2.25 -12.28
CA GLY A 68 5.83 1.35 -12.09
C GLY A 68 5.45 0.08 -11.33
N GLN A 69 6.45 -0.61 -10.81
CA GLN A 69 6.22 -1.78 -9.98
C GLN A 69 5.43 -1.37 -8.73
N VAL A 70 4.43 -2.18 -8.37
CA VAL A 70 3.50 -1.83 -7.29
C VAL A 70 4.22 -1.61 -5.96
N ASP A 71 5.30 -2.32 -5.70
CA ASP A 71 6.11 -2.18 -4.50
C ASP A 71 7.05 -0.97 -4.51
N ARG A 72 7.09 -0.21 -5.60
CA ARG A 72 7.93 0.98 -5.78
C ARG A 72 7.14 2.26 -6.03
N ILE A 73 5.83 2.16 -6.15
CA ILE A 73 4.95 3.33 -6.33
C ILE A 73 5.18 4.32 -5.19
N GLY A 74 5.26 5.61 -5.51
CA GLY A 74 5.50 6.69 -4.56
C GLY A 74 6.97 6.94 -4.24
N GLY A 75 7.87 6.07 -4.70
CA GLY A 75 9.30 6.17 -4.46
C GLY A 75 9.75 5.65 -3.10
N ALA A 76 11.05 5.55 -2.89
CA ALA A 76 11.63 4.98 -1.69
C ALA A 76 11.31 5.78 -0.42
N ALA A 77 11.29 7.12 -0.53
CA ALA A 77 11.02 7.99 0.63
C ALA A 77 9.62 7.77 1.22
N ALA A 78 8.63 7.48 0.38
CA ALA A 78 7.26 7.22 0.83
C ALA A 78 7.12 5.91 1.61
N ARG A 79 8.10 5.02 1.51
CA ARG A 79 8.08 3.67 2.10
C ARG A 79 8.91 3.53 3.35
N VAL A 80 9.57 4.60 3.79
CA VAL A 80 10.37 4.60 5.02
C VAL A 80 9.46 4.32 6.21
N PRO A 81 9.78 3.31 7.05
CA PRO A 81 8.98 3.03 8.23
C PRO A 81 8.88 4.22 9.20
N ILE A 82 7.79 4.27 9.92
CA ILE A 82 7.50 5.31 10.91
C ILE A 82 7.40 4.65 12.28
N VAL A 83 8.19 5.11 13.23
CA VAL A 83 8.06 4.72 14.63
C VAL A 83 7.29 5.82 15.36
N ARG A 84 6.22 5.43 16.04
CA ARG A 84 5.36 6.33 16.81
C ARG A 84 5.29 5.85 18.25
N TRP A 85 5.39 6.76 19.19
CA TRP A 85 5.31 6.44 20.62
C TRP A 85 4.85 7.66 21.41
N THR A 86 4.46 7.44 22.66
CA THR A 86 4.18 8.50 23.62
C THR A 86 5.37 8.62 24.58
N ASP A 87 5.94 9.80 24.71
CA ASP A 87 7.09 10.02 25.60
C ASP A 87 6.67 10.13 27.08
N ALA A 88 7.67 10.25 27.97
CA ALA A 88 7.43 10.30 29.41
C ALA A 88 6.59 11.50 29.86
N SER A 89 6.51 12.55 29.04
CA SER A 89 5.66 13.74 29.32
C SER A 89 4.25 13.62 28.76
N GLY A 90 3.92 12.48 28.12
CA GLY A 90 2.60 12.25 27.52
C GLY A 90 2.44 12.83 26.12
N VAL A 91 3.53 13.28 25.49
CA VAL A 91 3.51 13.84 24.13
C VAL A 91 3.75 12.72 23.12
N GLN A 92 2.90 12.68 22.08
CA GLN A 92 3.08 11.73 20.99
C GLN A 92 4.26 12.17 20.12
N ARG A 93 5.16 11.23 19.88
CA ARG A 93 6.36 11.41 19.05
C ARG A 93 6.30 10.51 17.83
N GLU A 94 6.95 10.94 16.76
CA GLU A 94 7.01 10.21 15.51
C GLU A 94 8.36 10.42 14.84
N GLN A 95 8.96 9.34 14.35
CA GLN A 95 10.23 9.44 13.60
C GLN A 95 10.22 8.44 12.45
N ARG A 96 10.61 8.91 11.27
CA ARG A 96 10.86 8.06 10.11
C ARG A 96 12.28 7.52 10.17
N THR A 97 12.43 6.21 9.93
CA THR A 97 13.75 5.58 9.96
C THR A 97 13.77 4.29 9.12
N ASP A 98 14.88 4.07 8.41
CA ASP A 98 15.14 2.80 7.73
C ASP A 98 15.47 1.67 8.70
N HIS A 99 15.75 2.00 9.94
CA HIS A 99 16.14 1.05 10.99
C HIS A 99 15.22 1.14 12.21
N PRO A 100 13.92 0.78 12.03
CA PRO A 100 12.96 0.92 13.13
C PRO A 100 13.31 0.09 14.36
N GLY A 101 13.88 -1.11 14.16
CA GLY A 101 14.31 -1.96 15.27
C GLY A 101 15.40 -1.32 16.14
N ALA A 102 16.35 -0.64 15.53
CA ALA A 102 17.40 0.07 16.26
C ALA A 102 16.85 1.24 17.07
N LEU A 103 15.91 1.98 16.50
CA LEU A 103 15.24 3.09 17.19
C LEU A 103 14.42 2.57 18.38
N VAL A 104 13.65 1.50 18.19
CA VAL A 104 12.85 0.90 19.25
C VAL A 104 13.75 0.42 20.40
N ALA A 105 14.87 -0.23 20.08
CA ALA A 105 15.82 -0.70 21.09
C ALA A 105 16.38 0.47 21.91
N ARG A 106 16.76 1.56 21.27
CA ARG A 106 17.23 2.77 21.93
C ARG A 106 16.17 3.38 22.86
N LEU A 107 14.94 3.53 22.35
CA LEU A 107 13.83 4.07 23.13
C LEU A 107 13.50 3.20 24.34
N THR A 108 13.56 1.88 24.19
CA THR A 108 13.33 0.92 25.27
C THR A 108 14.39 1.06 26.37
N GLN A 109 15.65 1.24 26.00
CA GLN A 109 16.73 1.50 26.95
C GLN A 109 16.54 2.82 27.69
N GLU A 110 16.23 3.89 26.98
CA GLU A 110 16.07 5.24 27.54
C GLU A 110 14.89 5.33 28.51
N SER A 111 13.81 4.59 28.24
CA SER A 111 12.59 4.61 29.07
C SER A 111 12.56 3.55 30.15
N GLY A 112 13.55 2.63 30.16
CA GLY A 112 13.59 1.52 31.11
C GLY A 112 12.58 0.41 30.84
N GLY A 113 11.93 0.41 29.67
CA GLY A 113 10.94 -0.56 29.26
C GLY A 113 10.33 -0.18 27.92
N GLU A 114 9.35 -0.94 27.46
CA GLU A 114 8.67 -0.62 26.20
C GLU A 114 8.05 0.78 26.25
N PRO A 115 8.30 1.64 25.25
CA PRO A 115 7.65 2.94 25.16
C PRO A 115 6.13 2.81 25.12
N GLN A 116 5.44 3.76 25.72
CA GLN A 116 3.98 3.78 25.74
C GLN A 116 3.43 4.00 24.32
N ASP A 117 2.36 3.27 23.98
CA ASP A 117 1.66 3.35 22.69
C ASP A 117 2.60 3.15 21.48
N LEU A 118 3.59 2.28 21.63
CA LEU A 118 4.57 2.03 20.58
C LEU A 118 3.93 1.39 19.36
N GLU A 119 4.15 2.01 18.19
CA GLU A 119 3.77 1.47 16.89
C GLU A 119 4.94 1.56 15.92
N VAL A 120 5.15 0.52 15.13
CA VAL A 120 6.02 0.56 13.96
C VAL A 120 5.13 0.45 12.73
N ILE A 121 5.05 1.53 11.97
CA ILE A 121 4.15 1.65 10.82
C ILE A 121 4.95 1.53 9.55
N ARG A 122 4.60 0.54 8.72
CA ARG A 122 5.12 0.43 7.36
C ARG A 122 4.05 0.97 6.43
N PRO A 123 4.34 2.08 5.70
CA PRO A 123 3.32 2.71 4.85
C PRO A 123 2.70 1.71 3.87
N SER A 124 1.37 1.69 3.83
CA SER A 124 0.59 0.89 2.89
C SER A 124 0.50 1.61 1.54
N LEU A 125 0.03 0.90 0.52
CA LEU A 125 -0.25 1.53 -0.77
C LEU A 125 -1.30 2.63 -0.63
N GLU A 126 -2.26 2.49 0.31
CA GLU A 126 -3.24 3.54 0.61
C GLU A 126 -2.57 4.80 1.16
N ASP A 127 -1.64 4.67 2.11
CA ASP A 127 -0.87 5.80 2.65
C ASP A 127 -0.09 6.51 1.56
N ILE A 128 0.54 5.75 0.67
CA ILE A 128 1.31 6.27 -0.46
C ILE A 128 0.39 6.99 -1.44
N TYR A 129 -0.75 6.41 -1.77
CA TYR A 129 -1.76 7.03 -2.65
C TYR A 129 -2.23 8.36 -2.09
N LEU A 130 -2.59 8.40 -0.81
CA LEU A 130 -3.03 9.64 -0.15
C LEU A 130 -1.93 10.72 -0.17
N GLY A 131 -0.68 10.31 -0.05
CA GLY A 131 0.46 11.21 -0.21
C GLY A 131 0.56 11.81 -1.62
N LEU A 132 0.41 10.96 -2.64
CA LEU A 132 0.42 11.39 -4.04
C LEU A 132 -0.75 12.34 -4.37
N VAL A 133 -1.92 12.07 -3.83
CA VAL A 133 -3.09 12.96 -3.99
C VAL A 133 -2.81 14.34 -3.41
N ARG A 134 -2.27 14.40 -2.19
CA ARG A 134 -1.92 15.67 -1.54
C ARG A 134 -0.87 16.45 -2.33
N GLU A 135 0.14 15.77 -2.85
CA GLU A 135 1.16 16.40 -3.69
C GLU A 135 0.57 16.95 -4.98
N ALA A 136 -0.30 16.19 -5.65
CA ALA A 136 -0.96 16.61 -6.88
C ALA A 136 -1.88 17.81 -6.65
N GLU A 137 -2.62 17.83 -5.55
CA GLU A 137 -3.49 18.95 -5.17
C GLU A 137 -2.69 20.19 -4.77
N GLY A 138 -1.57 20.01 -4.10
CA GLY A 138 -0.67 21.10 -3.72
C GLY A 138 0.09 21.71 -4.88
N ALA A 139 0.26 20.98 -5.99
CA ALA A 139 0.92 21.45 -7.20
C ALA A 139 -0.02 22.18 -8.16
N ALA A 140 -1.31 22.16 -7.88
CA ALA A 140 -2.34 22.80 -8.74
C ALA A 140 -2.48 24.29 -8.48
#